data_3677524bc76e75690ba65bcedc3a7dee
#
_entry.id   3677524bc76e75690ba65bcedc3a7dee
#
_cell.length_a   1.000
_cell.length_b   1.000
_cell.length_c   1.000
_cell.angle_alpha   90.00
_cell.angle_beta   90.00
_cell.angle_gamma   90.00
#
_symmetry.space_group_name_H-M   'P 1'
#
loop_
_entity.id
_entity.type
_entity.pdbx_description
1 polymer ?
#
loop_
_entity_poly.entity_id
_entity_poly.type
_entity_poly.pdbx_seq_one_letter_code
_entity_poly.pdbx_strand_id
1 'polypeptide(L)'
;MYDLALSKAEFAAARALFERASAAPDSDFEHRIADCFGAEAIANLRQRLTARPSDFGLTRTDLAIVDDAFVDRHLSARRLAELGREFVAHPAGPLDRLDVDKRIMRDTFRRFADNVVRPRAAAIHRTDAMVPDAIIDGLRALGCFGLSVPIRFGGSKPDDHDDSLGMVIATEELSRASLGAAGSLITRPEIVARALLEGGTAAQQARWLPALAAGEPLCAVSVTEPGTGSDVASVALRATRVDGGWRLDGGKTWCTFAGKAGVILVLARTDPDARPPHRGLSLFLVEKRSTNEQAFEYTARGGRLTGRAIPTIGYRGMHSFEMFYDDVFVPDENLIGGRAGEGKGFYFTMRGFAGGRLQTAARATGVMQAALDSAIAHATTRMVFDREIATFPLTLAKFARMGAYVTACRSLTYAVAQSMDSGGGQVEASLAKLLACRLAEWVCREAMQIHGGLGYAEETDVSRYYVDARVLSIFEGAEETLALRVVGKSMLETD
;
A
#
# COMPACT_ATOMS: atom_id res chain seq x y z
N MET A 1 12.21 7.92 -19.47
CA MET A 1 12.34 7.86 -18.00
C MET A 1 11.28 6.98 -17.33
N TYR A 2 9.99 7.10 -17.65
CA TYR A 2 8.93 6.25 -17.06
C TYR A 2 9.19 4.76 -17.31
N ASP A 3 9.45 4.36 -18.57
CA ASP A 3 9.75 2.97 -18.93
C ASP A 3 11.01 2.42 -18.24
N LEU A 4 12.02 3.26 -18.03
CA LEU A 4 13.22 2.89 -17.28
C LEU A 4 12.93 2.67 -15.79
N ALA A 5 12.07 3.50 -15.19
CA ALA A 5 11.66 3.32 -13.80
C ALA A 5 10.90 2.01 -13.59
N LEU A 6 10.01 1.63 -14.55
CA LEU A 6 9.33 0.33 -14.54
C LEU A 6 10.32 -0.82 -14.68
N SER A 7 11.25 -0.73 -15.63
CA SER A 7 12.28 -1.77 -15.81
C SER A 7 13.16 -1.92 -14.56
N LYS A 8 13.55 -0.80 -13.94
CA LYS A 8 14.30 -0.82 -12.66
C LYS A 8 13.52 -1.56 -11.57
N ALA A 9 12.19 -1.36 -11.48
CA ALA A 9 11.35 -2.05 -10.51
C ALA A 9 11.25 -3.56 -10.81
N GLU A 10 11.07 -3.95 -12.08
CA GLU A 10 11.07 -5.35 -12.51
C GLU A 10 12.41 -6.05 -12.21
N PHE A 11 13.53 -5.40 -12.51
CA PHE A 11 14.85 -5.95 -12.20
C PHE A 11 15.13 -6.04 -10.69
N ALA A 12 14.68 -5.07 -9.91
CA ALA A 12 14.78 -5.15 -8.45
C ALA A 12 14.02 -6.37 -7.89
N ALA A 13 12.83 -6.65 -8.43
CA ALA A 13 12.05 -7.83 -8.04
C ALA A 13 12.67 -9.14 -8.54
N ALA A 14 13.18 -9.17 -9.77
CA ALA A 14 13.91 -10.31 -10.31
C ALA A 14 15.14 -10.63 -9.45
N ARG A 15 15.92 -9.62 -9.08
CA ARG A 15 17.07 -9.77 -8.19
C ARG A 15 16.65 -10.37 -6.85
N ALA A 16 15.61 -9.85 -6.20
CA ALA A 16 15.11 -10.40 -4.94
C ALA A 16 14.68 -11.87 -5.06
N LEU A 17 14.08 -12.26 -6.20
CA LEU A 17 13.75 -13.66 -6.47
C LEU A 17 14.98 -14.54 -6.67
N PHE A 18 15.99 -14.09 -7.42
CA PHE A 18 17.22 -14.85 -7.62
C PHE A 18 18.02 -15.00 -6.32
N GLU A 19 18.09 -13.95 -5.49
CA GLU A 19 18.68 -14.03 -4.14
C GLU A 19 17.94 -15.05 -3.27
N ARG A 20 16.61 -15.05 -3.33
CA ARG A 20 15.76 -16.04 -2.65
C ARG A 20 16.02 -17.46 -3.15
N ALA A 21 16.02 -17.69 -4.47
CA ALA A 21 16.27 -19.00 -5.07
C ALA A 21 17.67 -19.52 -4.76
N SER A 22 18.70 -18.66 -4.82
CA SER A 22 20.09 -18.99 -4.48
C SER A 22 20.23 -19.47 -3.02
N ALA A 23 19.40 -18.96 -2.12
CA ALA A 23 19.36 -19.42 -0.73
C ALA A 23 18.58 -20.74 -0.54
N ALA A 24 17.97 -21.31 -1.59
CA ALA A 24 17.27 -22.61 -1.66
C ALA A 24 17.75 -23.44 -2.85
N PRO A 25 19.02 -23.82 -2.92
CA PRO A 25 19.58 -24.47 -4.10
C PRO A 25 18.86 -25.77 -4.51
N ASP A 26 18.22 -26.45 -3.56
CA ASP A 26 17.49 -27.68 -3.79
C ASP A 26 16.01 -27.47 -4.18
N SER A 27 15.53 -26.20 -4.26
CA SER A 27 14.15 -25.89 -4.60
C SER A 27 13.98 -25.53 -6.08
N ASP A 28 13.78 -26.53 -6.92
CA ASP A 28 13.44 -26.32 -8.35
C ASP A 28 12.27 -25.35 -8.56
N PHE A 29 11.30 -25.34 -7.65
CA PHE A 29 10.13 -24.46 -7.73
C PHE A 29 10.53 -22.98 -7.61
N GLU A 30 11.38 -22.63 -6.63
CA GLU A 30 11.87 -21.26 -6.46
C GLU A 30 12.69 -20.80 -7.67
N HIS A 31 13.55 -21.67 -8.21
CA HIS A 31 14.35 -21.38 -9.40
C HIS A 31 13.45 -21.14 -10.62
N ARG A 32 12.43 -21.97 -10.85
CA ARG A 32 11.50 -21.78 -11.97
C ARG A 32 10.69 -20.48 -11.86
N ILE A 33 10.33 -20.07 -10.64
CA ILE A 33 9.67 -18.77 -10.42
C ILE A 33 10.61 -17.63 -10.78
N ALA A 34 11.86 -17.66 -10.30
CA ALA A 34 12.86 -16.63 -10.57
C ALA A 34 13.17 -16.53 -12.07
N ASP A 35 13.36 -17.67 -12.73
CA ASP A 35 13.60 -17.74 -14.18
C ASP A 35 12.43 -17.19 -15.00
N CYS A 36 11.19 -17.56 -14.65
CA CYS A 36 9.98 -17.08 -15.34
C CYS A 36 9.86 -15.55 -15.22
N PHE A 37 9.96 -15.02 -14.00
CA PHE A 37 9.84 -13.57 -13.78
C PHE A 37 11.02 -12.80 -14.38
N GLY A 38 12.24 -13.33 -14.25
CA GLY A 38 13.44 -12.73 -14.85
C GLY A 38 13.36 -12.66 -16.38
N ALA A 39 12.88 -13.74 -17.01
CA ALA A 39 12.66 -13.77 -18.48
C ALA A 39 11.58 -12.76 -18.90
N GLU A 40 10.50 -12.57 -18.13
CA GLU A 40 9.51 -11.54 -18.41
C GLU A 40 10.08 -10.13 -18.23
N ALA A 41 10.87 -9.87 -17.20
CA ALA A 41 11.52 -8.58 -17.01
C ALA A 41 12.44 -8.22 -18.18
N ILE A 42 13.21 -9.18 -18.69
CA ILE A 42 14.05 -9.01 -19.88
C ILE A 42 13.20 -8.75 -21.13
N ALA A 43 12.16 -9.53 -21.36
CA ALA A 43 11.26 -9.36 -22.51
C ALA A 43 10.57 -7.99 -22.48
N ASN A 44 10.10 -7.54 -21.32
CA ASN A 44 9.48 -6.22 -21.15
C ASN A 44 10.48 -5.07 -21.41
N LEU A 45 11.69 -5.16 -20.88
CA LEU A 45 12.75 -4.17 -21.15
C LEU A 45 13.01 -4.10 -22.66
N ARG A 46 13.24 -5.25 -23.30
CA ARG A 46 13.48 -5.32 -24.75
C ARG A 46 12.35 -4.67 -25.54
N GLN A 47 11.09 -4.99 -25.23
CA GLN A 47 9.94 -4.40 -25.90
C GLN A 47 9.94 -2.87 -25.79
N ARG A 48 10.19 -2.32 -24.59
CA ARG A 48 10.26 -0.87 -24.35
C ARG A 48 11.38 -0.21 -25.15
N LEU A 49 12.57 -0.78 -25.13
CA LEU A 49 13.73 -0.24 -25.84
C LEU A 49 13.59 -0.36 -27.36
N THR A 50 13.07 -1.51 -27.87
CA THR A 50 12.91 -1.75 -29.30
C THR A 50 11.87 -0.82 -29.94
N ALA A 51 10.86 -0.42 -29.20
CA ALA A 51 9.82 0.49 -29.69
C ALA A 51 10.38 1.89 -30.05
N ARG A 52 11.38 2.37 -29.30
CA ARG A 52 11.91 3.75 -29.42
C ARG A 52 13.40 3.79 -29.03
N PRO A 53 14.29 3.08 -29.71
CA PRO A 53 15.70 2.96 -29.28
C PRO A 53 16.41 4.32 -29.21
N SER A 54 16.14 5.23 -30.15
CA SER A 54 16.74 6.57 -30.18
C SER A 54 16.42 7.43 -28.95
N ASP A 55 15.24 7.24 -28.31
CA ASP A 55 14.87 7.97 -27.08
C ASP A 55 15.76 7.57 -25.90
N PHE A 56 16.45 6.44 -26.02
CA PHE A 56 17.39 5.91 -25.01
C PHE A 56 18.86 6.07 -25.42
N GLY A 57 19.12 6.75 -26.55
CA GLY A 57 20.48 6.89 -27.09
C GLY A 57 21.05 5.57 -27.65
N LEU A 58 20.18 4.61 -28.00
CA LEU A 58 20.53 3.28 -28.47
C LEU A 58 20.29 3.13 -29.99
N THR A 59 21.04 2.23 -30.59
CA THR A 59 20.79 1.73 -31.92
C THR A 59 20.12 0.34 -31.87
N ARG A 60 19.58 -0.13 -33.00
CA ARG A 60 19.03 -1.49 -33.07
C ARG A 60 20.10 -2.56 -32.83
N THR A 61 21.36 -2.28 -33.15
CA THR A 61 22.49 -3.19 -32.92
C THR A 61 22.81 -3.36 -31.44
N ASP A 62 22.65 -2.29 -30.64
CA ASP A 62 22.89 -2.36 -29.20
C ASP A 62 21.91 -3.29 -28.49
N LEU A 63 20.70 -3.47 -29.05
CA LEU A 63 19.66 -4.33 -28.51
C LEU A 63 19.92 -5.83 -28.74
N ALA A 64 20.91 -6.20 -29.57
CA ALA A 64 21.29 -7.60 -29.81
C ALA A 64 21.99 -8.27 -28.60
N ILE A 65 22.30 -7.47 -27.56
CA ILE A 65 22.94 -7.97 -26.32
C ILE A 65 21.93 -8.74 -25.42
N VAL A 66 20.62 -8.56 -25.64
CA VAL A 66 19.59 -9.22 -24.84
C VAL A 66 19.54 -10.71 -25.14
N ASP A 67 19.67 -11.55 -24.11
CA ASP A 67 19.69 -13.02 -24.24
C ASP A 67 18.31 -13.58 -24.61
N ASP A 68 18.07 -13.73 -25.90
CA ASP A 68 16.82 -14.32 -26.43
C ASP A 68 16.68 -15.79 -26.03
N ALA A 69 17.78 -16.53 -25.91
CA ALA A 69 17.72 -17.95 -25.56
C ALA A 69 17.22 -18.19 -24.14
N PHE A 70 17.54 -17.29 -23.21
CA PHE A 70 16.97 -17.33 -21.86
C PHE A 70 15.47 -17.08 -21.86
N VAL A 71 15.02 -16.03 -22.57
CA VAL A 71 13.60 -15.68 -22.69
C VAL A 71 12.80 -16.82 -23.34
N ASP A 72 13.25 -17.32 -24.47
CA ASP A 72 12.58 -18.41 -25.23
C ASP A 72 12.47 -19.69 -24.38
N ARG A 73 13.50 -20.01 -23.63
CA ARG A 73 13.52 -21.20 -22.76
C ARG A 73 12.48 -21.09 -21.64
N HIS A 74 12.50 -19.98 -20.90
CA HIS A 74 11.74 -19.86 -19.65
C HIS A 74 10.31 -19.36 -19.86
N LEU A 75 9.99 -18.69 -20.98
CA LEU A 75 8.62 -18.30 -21.34
C LEU A 75 7.96 -19.24 -22.34
N SER A 76 8.59 -20.39 -22.70
CA SER A 76 7.96 -21.38 -23.55
C SER A 76 6.65 -21.89 -22.94
N ALA A 77 5.64 -22.18 -23.78
CA ALA A 77 4.33 -22.67 -23.35
C ALA A 77 4.43 -23.90 -22.43
N ARG A 78 5.39 -24.78 -22.72
CA ARG A 78 5.68 -25.97 -21.89
C ARG A 78 6.13 -25.58 -20.49
N ARG A 79 7.12 -24.69 -20.34
CA ARG A 79 7.66 -24.27 -19.05
C ARG A 79 6.62 -23.51 -18.22
N LEU A 80 5.86 -22.65 -18.86
CA LEU A 80 4.75 -21.96 -18.19
C LEU A 80 3.67 -22.94 -17.71
N ALA A 81 3.33 -23.96 -18.50
CA ALA A 81 2.38 -24.97 -18.07
C ALA A 81 2.91 -25.85 -16.92
N GLU A 82 4.20 -26.18 -16.90
CA GLU A 82 4.87 -26.90 -15.81
C GLU A 82 4.78 -26.08 -14.51
N LEU A 83 5.23 -24.82 -14.55
CA LEU A 83 5.18 -23.91 -13.40
C LEU A 83 3.73 -23.64 -12.94
N GLY A 84 2.78 -23.53 -13.86
CA GLY A 84 1.37 -23.36 -13.53
C GLY A 84 0.78 -24.54 -12.75
N ARG A 85 1.18 -25.78 -13.07
CA ARG A 85 0.75 -26.97 -12.30
C ARG A 85 1.30 -26.95 -10.87
N GLU A 86 2.52 -26.43 -10.68
CA GLU A 86 3.09 -26.28 -9.34
C GLU A 86 2.31 -25.30 -8.50
N PHE A 87 1.89 -24.17 -9.08
CA PHE A 87 1.01 -23.20 -8.38
C PHE A 87 -0.39 -23.78 -8.13
N VAL A 88 -0.93 -24.63 -8.99
CA VAL A 88 -2.18 -25.32 -8.71
C VAL A 88 -2.02 -26.27 -7.50
N ALA A 89 -0.89 -26.97 -7.39
CA ALA A 89 -0.59 -27.84 -6.25
C ALA A 89 -0.25 -27.05 -4.98
N HIS A 90 0.41 -25.89 -5.13
CA HIS A 90 0.91 -25.05 -4.03
C HIS A 90 0.52 -23.59 -4.23
N PRO A 91 -0.78 -23.20 -4.06
CA PRO A 91 -1.29 -21.85 -4.35
C PRO A 91 -0.59 -20.73 -3.57
N ALA A 92 -0.15 -21.01 -2.35
CA ALA A 92 0.57 -20.06 -1.52
C ALA A 92 1.98 -19.73 -2.04
N GLY A 93 2.46 -20.46 -3.05
CA GLY A 93 3.84 -20.39 -3.52
C GLY A 93 4.83 -21.07 -2.57
N PRO A 94 6.13 -20.81 -2.73
CA PRO A 94 7.14 -21.37 -1.86
C PRO A 94 7.06 -20.79 -0.44
N LEU A 95 7.39 -21.60 0.57
CA LEU A 95 7.33 -21.20 1.98
C LEU A 95 8.22 -19.98 2.25
N ASP A 96 7.69 -18.99 2.97
CA ASP A 96 8.47 -17.84 3.39
C ASP A 96 9.51 -18.24 4.44
N ARG A 97 10.72 -17.66 4.31
CA ARG A 97 11.85 -17.88 5.24
C ARG A 97 11.83 -16.83 6.36
N LEU A 98 10.67 -16.73 7.00
CA LEU A 98 10.49 -15.86 8.15
C LEU A 98 11.10 -16.54 9.41
N ASP A 99 11.64 -15.74 10.30
CA ASP A 99 11.98 -16.20 11.65
C ASP A 99 10.70 -16.66 12.41
N VAL A 100 10.91 -17.21 13.60
CA VAL A 100 9.82 -17.77 14.40
C VAL A 100 8.76 -16.70 14.76
N ASP A 101 9.22 -15.52 15.16
CA ASP A 101 8.34 -14.46 15.62
C ASP A 101 7.49 -13.89 14.46
N LYS A 102 8.10 -13.67 13.29
CA LYS A 102 7.40 -13.22 12.08
C LYS A 102 6.45 -14.28 11.54
N ARG A 103 6.74 -15.58 11.69
CA ARG A 103 5.79 -16.65 11.36
C ARG A 103 4.57 -16.64 12.29
N ILE A 104 4.80 -16.54 13.60
CA ILE A 104 3.72 -16.43 14.59
C ILE A 104 2.85 -15.20 14.29
N MET A 105 3.46 -14.06 14.00
CA MET A 105 2.77 -12.83 13.62
C MET A 105 1.91 -13.04 12.37
N ARG A 106 2.49 -13.56 11.29
CA ARG A 106 1.77 -13.87 10.04
C ARG A 106 0.56 -14.77 10.29
N ASP A 107 0.77 -15.89 11.00
CA ASP A 107 -0.27 -16.87 11.26
C ASP A 107 -1.38 -16.32 12.17
N THR A 108 -1.04 -15.39 13.05
CA THR A 108 -2.00 -14.68 13.92
C THR A 108 -2.87 -13.72 13.09
N PHE A 109 -2.26 -12.87 12.26
CA PHE A 109 -3.02 -11.97 11.38
C PHE A 109 -3.82 -12.72 10.33
N ARG A 110 -3.29 -13.82 9.79
CA ARG A 110 -3.99 -14.71 8.85
C ARG A 110 -5.24 -15.29 9.47
N ARG A 111 -5.15 -15.88 10.67
CA ARG A 111 -6.32 -16.43 11.38
C ARG A 111 -7.38 -15.37 11.66
N PHE A 112 -6.97 -14.18 12.09
CA PHE A 112 -7.89 -13.08 12.29
C PHE A 112 -8.54 -12.63 10.98
N ALA A 113 -7.76 -12.46 9.94
CA ALA A 113 -8.23 -12.08 8.61
C ALA A 113 -9.25 -13.09 8.06
N ASP A 114 -8.97 -14.38 8.17
CA ASP A 114 -9.86 -15.43 7.66
C ASP A 114 -11.14 -15.60 8.49
N ASN A 115 -11.05 -15.50 9.82
CA ASN A 115 -12.18 -15.77 10.72
C ASN A 115 -13.07 -14.55 11.00
N VAL A 116 -12.51 -13.35 10.96
CA VAL A 116 -13.22 -12.12 11.35
C VAL A 116 -13.48 -11.21 10.15
N VAL A 117 -12.48 -10.98 9.31
CA VAL A 117 -12.57 -10.00 8.20
C VAL A 117 -13.26 -10.60 6.97
N ARG A 118 -12.75 -11.74 6.47
CA ARG A 118 -13.21 -12.38 5.22
C ARG A 118 -14.72 -12.63 5.19
N PRO A 119 -15.36 -13.18 6.25
CA PRO A 119 -16.80 -13.44 6.23
C PRO A 119 -17.66 -12.18 6.11
N ARG A 120 -17.10 -11.01 6.41
CA ARG A 120 -17.82 -9.72 6.38
C ARG A 120 -17.52 -8.90 5.12
N ALA A 121 -16.43 -9.22 4.42
CA ALA A 121 -15.88 -8.40 3.34
C ALA A 121 -16.87 -8.17 2.19
N ALA A 122 -17.55 -9.22 1.73
CA ALA A 122 -18.53 -9.13 0.64
C ALA A 122 -19.74 -8.25 1.03
N ALA A 123 -20.27 -8.39 2.25
CA ALA A 123 -21.39 -7.59 2.73
C ALA A 123 -20.99 -6.11 2.86
N ILE A 124 -19.83 -5.81 3.46
CA ILE A 124 -19.31 -4.44 3.58
C ILE A 124 -19.20 -3.79 2.19
N HIS A 125 -18.64 -4.49 1.21
CA HIS A 125 -18.48 -3.96 -0.14
C HIS A 125 -19.83 -3.72 -0.82
N ARG A 126 -20.75 -4.68 -0.80
CA ARG A 126 -22.04 -4.59 -1.51
C ARG A 126 -22.99 -3.56 -0.92
N THR A 127 -22.98 -3.39 0.40
CA THR A 127 -23.87 -2.43 1.09
C THR A 127 -23.21 -1.08 1.33
N ASP A 128 -21.95 -0.91 0.90
CA ASP A 128 -21.14 0.29 1.16
C ASP A 128 -21.09 0.64 2.66
N ALA A 129 -21.00 -0.39 3.52
CA ALA A 129 -21.01 -0.20 4.97
C ALA A 129 -19.65 0.29 5.48
N MET A 130 -19.67 1.08 6.56
CA MET A 130 -18.44 1.41 7.31
C MET A 130 -17.83 0.15 7.92
N VAL A 131 -16.52 0.16 8.17
CA VAL A 131 -15.83 -0.95 8.87
C VAL A 131 -16.53 -1.21 10.21
N PRO A 132 -17.04 -2.44 10.46
CA PRO A 132 -17.70 -2.79 11.71
C PRO A 132 -16.76 -2.74 12.92
N ASP A 133 -17.29 -2.38 14.09
CA ASP A 133 -16.53 -2.31 15.32
C ASP A 133 -15.89 -3.65 15.70
N ALA A 134 -16.54 -4.78 15.38
CA ALA A 134 -15.97 -6.12 15.60
C ALA A 134 -14.60 -6.33 14.90
N ILE A 135 -14.35 -5.70 13.75
CA ILE A 135 -13.03 -5.75 13.10
C ILE A 135 -12.06 -4.83 13.84
N ILE A 136 -12.49 -3.63 14.20
CA ILE A 136 -11.65 -2.64 14.87
C ILE A 136 -11.23 -3.13 16.27
N ASP A 137 -12.18 -3.66 17.05
CA ASP A 137 -11.93 -4.18 18.39
C ASP A 137 -11.04 -5.42 18.36
N GLY A 138 -11.23 -6.29 17.37
CA GLY A 138 -10.33 -7.42 17.16
C GLY A 138 -8.90 -7.00 16.84
N LEU A 139 -8.71 -5.96 16.01
CA LEU A 139 -7.39 -5.38 15.73
C LEU A 139 -6.78 -4.68 16.93
N ARG A 140 -7.58 -4.01 17.77
CA ARG A 140 -7.13 -3.48 19.07
C ARG A 140 -6.62 -4.60 19.99
N ALA A 141 -7.39 -5.67 20.11
CA ALA A 141 -7.02 -6.82 20.94
C ALA A 141 -5.71 -7.50 20.48
N LEU A 142 -5.40 -7.41 19.18
CA LEU A 142 -4.14 -7.88 18.61
C LEU A 142 -2.99 -6.86 18.71
N GLY A 143 -3.20 -5.68 19.30
CA GLY A 143 -2.21 -4.61 19.36
C GLY A 143 -1.84 -4.00 18.01
N CYS A 144 -2.69 -4.18 17.01
CA CYS A 144 -2.40 -3.87 15.60
C CYS A 144 -2.09 -2.38 15.37
N PHE A 145 -2.74 -1.49 16.10
CA PHE A 145 -2.54 -0.04 15.99
C PHE A 145 -1.21 0.44 16.59
N GLY A 146 -0.60 -0.39 17.44
CA GLY A 146 0.69 -0.13 18.10
C GLY A 146 1.92 -0.65 17.36
N LEU A 147 1.75 -1.28 16.18
CA LEU A 147 2.87 -1.88 15.42
C LEU A 147 3.99 -0.89 15.03
N SER A 148 3.67 0.38 14.89
CA SER A 148 4.63 1.46 14.57
C SER A 148 4.98 2.35 15.77
N VAL A 149 4.41 2.06 16.93
CA VAL A 149 4.65 2.81 18.17
C VAL A 149 5.69 2.08 19.03
N PRO A 150 6.74 2.77 19.52
CA PRO A 150 7.76 2.16 20.37
C PRO A 150 7.20 1.52 21.63
N ILE A 151 7.87 0.47 22.12
CA ILE A 151 7.48 -0.28 23.34
C ILE A 151 7.37 0.66 24.55
N ARG A 152 8.28 1.62 24.70
CA ARG A 152 8.23 2.62 25.80
C ARG A 152 6.97 3.48 25.81
N PHE A 153 6.21 3.51 24.72
CA PHE A 153 4.92 4.20 24.60
C PHE A 153 3.73 3.23 24.51
N GLY A 154 3.93 1.96 24.85
CA GLY A 154 2.85 0.95 24.87
C GLY A 154 2.55 0.30 23.52
N GLY A 155 3.36 0.51 22.49
CA GLY A 155 3.29 -0.19 21.21
C GLY A 155 4.09 -1.50 21.23
N SER A 156 4.34 -2.03 20.03
CA SER A 156 5.13 -3.27 19.83
C SER A 156 6.41 -3.05 19.00
N LYS A 157 6.61 -1.86 18.44
CA LYS A 157 7.84 -1.51 17.73
C LYS A 157 9.00 -1.47 18.71
N PRO A 158 10.15 -2.12 18.44
CA PRO A 158 11.37 -1.93 19.22
C PRO A 158 11.74 -0.45 19.38
N ASP A 159 12.35 -0.11 20.52
CA ASP A 159 12.66 1.30 20.83
C ASP A 159 13.82 1.86 20.01
N ASP A 160 14.72 1.00 19.54
CA ASP A 160 15.99 1.32 18.87
C ASP A 160 15.96 1.15 17.36
N HIS A 161 14.99 0.43 16.79
CA HIS A 161 14.85 0.23 15.35
C HIS A 161 13.39 0.11 14.91
N ASP A 162 13.15 0.18 13.59
CA ASP A 162 11.83 -0.05 13.01
C ASP A 162 11.57 -1.55 12.80
N ASP A 163 10.30 -1.95 12.76
CA ASP A 163 9.83 -3.29 12.35
C ASP A 163 8.95 -3.19 11.11
N SER A 164 9.55 -2.73 10.02
CA SER A 164 8.86 -2.59 8.74
C SER A 164 8.42 -3.94 8.18
N LEU A 165 9.19 -5.02 8.45
CA LEU A 165 8.82 -6.37 8.02
C LEU A 165 7.55 -6.86 8.72
N GLY A 166 7.42 -6.64 10.03
CA GLY A 166 6.20 -6.97 10.76
C GLY A 166 4.97 -6.19 10.25
N MET A 167 5.15 -4.89 9.98
CA MET A 167 4.09 -4.05 9.37
C MET A 167 3.65 -4.58 8.01
N VAL A 168 4.60 -4.99 7.15
CA VAL A 168 4.33 -5.54 5.82
C VAL A 168 3.55 -6.85 5.93
N ILE A 169 3.97 -7.76 6.80
CA ILE A 169 3.29 -9.06 7.02
C ILE A 169 1.85 -8.86 7.48
N ALA A 170 1.63 -8.01 8.50
CA ALA A 170 0.29 -7.71 8.98
C ALA A 170 -0.59 -7.10 7.88
N THR A 171 -0.05 -6.14 7.13
CA THR A 171 -0.74 -5.46 6.03
C THR A 171 -1.12 -6.44 4.92
N GLU A 172 -0.23 -7.33 4.53
CA GLU A 172 -0.46 -8.35 3.50
C GLU A 172 -1.60 -9.29 3.89
N GLU A 173 -1.55 -9.87 5.09
CA GLU A 173 -2.56 -10.83 5.54
C GLU A 173 -3.95 -10.20 5.71
N LEU A 174 -4.01 -9.00 6.25
CA LEU A 174 -5.27 -8.25 6.37
C LEU A 174 -5.85 -7.90 4.99
N SER A 175 -5.00 -7.50 4.04
CA SER A 175 -5.42 -7.15 2.68
C SER A 175 -5.85 -8.35 1.87
N ARG A 176 -5.29 -9.54 2.14
CA ARG A 176 -5.73 -10.82 1.55
C ARG A 176 -7.19 -11.13 1.88
N ALA A 177 -7.68 -10.74 3.03
CA ALA A 177 -9.09 -10.88 3.38
C ALA A 177 -9.95 -9.75 2.80
N SER A 178 -9.53 -8.50 3.00
CA SER A 178 -10.18 -7.32 2.42
C SER A 178 -9.29 -6.09 2.49
N LEU A 179 -9.01 -5.49 1.35
CA LEU A 179 -8.27 -4.22 1.27
C LEU A 179 -9.01 -3.10 2.03
N GLY A 180 -10.30 -2.92 1.74
CA GLY A 180 -11.10 -1.82 2.28
C GLY A 180 -11.60 -2.03 3.71
N ALA A 181 -11.78 -3.28 4.17
CA ALA A 181 -12.30 -3.55 5.51
C ALA A 181 -11.20 -3.67 6.59
N ALA A 182 -9.96 -4.03 6.21
CA ALA A 182 -8.89 -4.26 7.17
C ALA A 182 -7.49 -3.84 6.69
N GLY A 183 -7.13 -4.12 5.44
CA GLY A 183 -5.78 -3.98 4.92
C GLY A 183 -5.17 -2.57 4.99
N SER A 184 -5.99 -1.55 5.17
CA SER A 184 -5.53 -0.16 5.26
C SER A 184 -5.68 0.47 6.64
N LEU A 185 -6.21 -0.25 7.65
CA LEU A 185 -6.48 0.32 8.96
C LEU A 185 -5.21 0.77 9.71
N ILE A 186 -4.11 0.04 9.54
CA ILE A 186 -2.86 0.31 10.28
C ILE A 186 -1.98 1.41 9.68
N THR A 187 -2.26 1.87 8.47
CA THR A 187 -1.44 2.90 7.80
C THR A 187 -1.56 4.27 8.44
N ARG A 188 -2.78 4.66 8.86
CA ARG A 188 -2.98 5.99 9.46
C ARG A 188 -2.27 6.12 10.81
N PRO A 189 -2.38 5.15 11.73
CA PRO A 189 -1.58 5.14 12.96
C PRO A 189 -0.08 5.24 12.70
N GLU A 190 0.46 4.52 11.70
CA GLU A 190 1.87 4.62 11.34
C GLU A 190 2.26 6.03 10.89
N ILE A 191 1.50 6.65 9.97
CA ILE A 191 1.82 7.99 9.47
C ILE A 191 1.81 9.00 10.63
N VAL A 192 0.80 8.93 11.51
CA VAL A 192 0.68 9.85 12.66
C VAL A 192 1.78 9.58 13.68
N ALA A 193 2.07 8.32 14.01
CA ALA A 193 3.15 7.95 14.94
C ALA A 193 4.52 8.41 14.42
N ARG A 194 4.83 8.19 13.14
CA ARG A 194 6.09 8.66 12.53
C ARG A 194 6.22 10.19 12.56
N ALA A 195 5.14 10.92 12.28
CA ALA A 195 5.15 12.38 12.36
C ALA A 195 5.42 12.88 13.80
N LEU A 196 4.85 12.20 14.81
CA LEU A 196 5.08 12.51 16.21
C LEU A 196 6.49 12.14 16.69
N LEU A 197 7.01 10.99 16.27
CA LEU A 197 8.36 10.55 16.62
C LEU A 197 9.42 11.45 16.02
N GLU A 198 9.21 11.91 14.79
CA GLU A 198 10.15 12.78 14.07
C GLU A 198 10.10 14.23 14.55
N GLY A 199 8.90 14.77 14.70
CA GLY A 199 8.70 16.21 14.89
C GLY A 199 7.98 16.61 16.18
N GLY A 200 7.34 15.67 16.88
CA GLY A 200 6.54 15.96 18.07
C GLY A 200 7.40 16.32 19.28
N THR A 201 6.90 17.23 20.12
CA THR A 201 7.49 17.49 21.45
C THR A 201 7.35 16.29 22.37
N ALA A 202 8.16 16.20 23.42
CA ALA A 202 8.06 15.13 24.42
C ALA A 202 6.64 15.03 25.02
N ALA A 203 5.98 16.16 25.27
CA ALA A 203 4.60 16.20 25.76
C ALA A 203 3.61 15.63 24.73
N GLN A 204 3.76 15.96 23.43
CA GLN A 204 2.94 15.41 22.38
C GLN A 204 3.14 13.91 22.22
N GLN A 205 4.39 13.45 22.24
CA GLN A 205 4.71 12.01 22.18
C GLN A 205 4.10 11.26 23.37
N ALA A 206 4.27 11.76 24.59
CA ALA A 206 3.72 11.14 25.80
C ALA A 206 2.19 11.11 25.81
N ARG A 207 1.51 12.10 25.22
CA ARG A 207 0.05 12.14 25.12
C ARG A 207 -0.48 11.21 24.02
N TRP A 208 0.09 11.31 22.81
CA TRP A 208 -0.54 10.75 21.62
C TRP A 208 -0.07 9.35 21.27
N LEU A 209 1.21 8.99 21.47
CA LEU A 209 1.71 7.69 21.05
C LEU A 209 1.04 6.53 21.80
N PRO A 210 0.83 6.57 23.13
CA PRO A 210 0.07 5.52 23.83
C PRO A 210 -1.39 5.43 23.36
N ALA A 211 -2.04 6.56 23.10
CA ALA A 211 -3.41 6.61 22.61
C ALA A 211 -3.53 5.99 21.20
N LEU A 212 -2.59 6.28 20.31
CA LEU A 212 -2.52 5.68 18.97
C LEU A 212 -2.27 4.18 19.07
N ALA A 213 -1.37 3.72 19.94
CA ALA A 213 -1.09 2.30 20.14
C ALA A 213 -2.32 1.52 20.60
N ALA A 214 -3.12 2.12 21.48
CA ALA A 214 -4.39 1.56 21.93
C ALA A 214 -5.50 1.62 20.85
N GLY A 215 -5.31 2.41 19.79
CA GLY A 215 -6.36 2.69 18.80
C GLY A 215 -7.51 3.54 19.38
N GLU A 216 -7.26 4.32 20.42
CA GLU A 216 -8.23 5.20 21.10
C GLU A 216 -7.60 6.57 21.41
N PRO A 217 -7.87 7.58 20.57
CA PRO A 217 -8.76 7.56 19.41
C PRO A 217 -8.15 6.92 18.16
N LEU A 218 -9.01 6.42 17.28
CA LEU A 218 -8.63 6.12 15.89
C LEU A 218 -8.24 7.41 15.19
N CYS A 219 -7.34 7.32 14.21
CA CYS A 219 -6.83 8.50 13.52
C CYS A 219 -7.04 8.47 11.99
N ALA A 220 -7.02 9.65 11.40
CA ALA A 220 -7.03 9.87 9.96
C ALA A 220 -5.92 10.86 9.56
N VAL A 221 -5.66 10.96 8.25
CA VAL A 221 -4.67 11.89 7.69
C VAL A 221 -5.35 12.73 6.61
N SER A 222 -5.17 14.04 6.64
CA SER A 222 -5.83 15.05 5.80
C SER A 222 -4.77 15.94 5.15
N VAL A 223 -4.32 15.57 3.94
CA VAL A 223 -3.27 16.26 3.18
C VAL A 223 -3.81 16.78 1.87
N THR A 224 -4.42 15.91 1.06
CA THR A 224 -4.89 16.19 -0.30
C THR A 224 -6.03 17.20 -0.32
N GLU A 225 -6.03 18.08 -1.33
CA GLU A 225 -7.09 19.06 -1.60
C GLU A 225 -7.69 18.83 -2.99
N PRO A 226 -8.89 19.36 -3.29
CA PRO A 226 -9.52 19.19 -4.61
C PRO A 226 -8.62 19.59 -5.79
N GLY A 227 -7.80 20.62 -5.61
CA GLY A 227 -6.84 21.10 -6.62
C GLY A 227 -5.42 20.54 -6.50
N THR A 228 -5.10 19.77 -5.45
CA THR A 228 -3.71 19.44 -5.11
C THR A 228 -3.58 18.04 -4.52
N GLY A 229 -3.08 17.09 -5.30
CA GLY A 229 -2.79 15.73 -4.86
C GLY A 229 -1.29 15.43 -4.84
N SER A 230 -0.70 15.20 -6.02
CA SER A 230 0.74 14.89 -6.15
C SER A 230 1.65 16.07 -5.78
N ASP A 231 1.22 17.30 -6.01
CA ASP A 231 1.95 18.51 -5.65
C ASP A 231 1.61 18.99 -4.23
N VAL A 232 2.04 18.21 -3.23
CA VAL A 232 1.78 18.51 -1.81
C VAL A 232 2.32 19.88 -1.37
N ALA A 233 3.36 20.39 -2.04
CA ALA A 233 3.93 21.71 -1.73
C ALA A 233 2.94 22.86 -1.99
N SER A 234 1.95 22.66 -2.85
CA SER A 234 0.94 23.66 -3.24
C SER A 234 -0.36 23.59 -2.41
N VAL A 235 -0.37 22.82 -1.32
CA VAL A 235 -1.50 22.78 -0.36
C VAL A 235 -1.85 24.19 0.11
N ALA A 236 -3.13 24.53 0.08
CA ALA A 236 -3.66 25.87 0.29
C ALA A 236 -4.57 26.04 1.52
N LEU A 237 -5.04 24.95 2.17
CA LEU A 237 -5.81 25.03 3.42
C LEU A 237 -5.06 25.93 4.41
N ARG A 238 -5.67 27.03 4.81
CA ARG A 238 -5.03 28.10 5.58
C ARG A 238 -5.09 27.80 7.07
N ALA A 239 -4.01 28.06 7.76
CA ALA A 239 -3.92 28.13 9.22
C ALA A 239 -3.54 29.54 9.65
N THR A 240 -4.47 30.26 10.26
CA THR A 240 -4.26 31.63 10.72
C THR A 240 -4.01 31.64 12.23
N ARG A 241 -2.93 32.31 12.66
CA ARG A 241 -2.60 32.45 14.08
C ARG A 241 -3.64 33.29 14.81
N VAL A 242 -4.09 32.80 15.96
CA VAL A 242 -4.98 33.51 16.87
C VAL A 242 -4.49 33.34 18.32
N ASP A 243 -5.14 33.98 19.28
CA ASP A 243 -4.79 33.81 20.71
C ASP A 243 -4.99 32.37 21.16
N GLY A 244 -3.94 31.77 21.71
CA GLY A 244 -3.91 30.40 22.22
C GLY A 244 -3.94 29.29 21.15
N GLY A 245 -3.83 29.63 19.85
CA GLY A 245 -3.85 28.59 18.81
C GLY A 245 -3.95 29.09 17.38
N TRP A 246 -4.69 28.35 16.57
CA TRP A 246 -4.82 28.53 15.12
C TRP A 246 -6.27 28.34 14.68
N ARG A 247 -6.65 29.02 13.61
CA ARG A 247 -7.91 28.81 12.90
C ARG A 247 -7.63 28.21 11.52
N LEU A 248 -8.26 27.06 11.24
CA LEU A 248 -8.13 26.37 9.97
C LEU A 248 -9.30 26.67 9.07
N ASP A 249 -9.02 27.09 7.81
CA ASP A 249 -10.02 27.38 6.79
C ASP A 249 -9.66 26.75 5.46
N GLY A 250 -10.60 26.01 4.84
CA GLY A 250 -10.45 25.44 3.52
C GLY A 250 -10.98 24.03 3.39
N GLY A 251 -10.79 23.45 2.20
CA GLY A 251 -11.27 22.11 1.85
C GLY A 251 -10.14 21.08 1.75
N LYS A 252 -10.43 19.87 2.18
CA LYS A 252 -9.61 18.68 1.97
C LYS A 252 -10.43 17.58 1.33
N THR A 253 -9.78 16.66 0.63
CA THR A 253 -10.45 15.52 0.01
C THR A 253 -9.64 14.23 0.19
N TRP A 254 -10.27 13.10 -0.07
CA TRP A 254 -9.65 11.77 0.09
C TRP A 254 -9.11 11.52 1.52
N CYS A 255 -9.75 12.13 2.52
CA CYS A 255 -9.41 11.91 3.92
C CYS A 255 -9.99 10.57 4.39
N THR A 256 -9.23 9.50 4.16
CA THR A 256 -9.68 8.13 4.44
C THR A 256 -9.89 7.93 5.94
N PHE A 257 -11.01 7.32 6.31
CA PHE A 257 -11.40 6.97 7.66
C PHE A 257 -11.79 8.17 8.57
N ALA A 258 -11.96 9.37 8.00
CA ALA A 258 -12.21 10.58 8.78
C ALA A 258 -13.50 10.52 9.63
N GLY A 259 -14.53 9.77 9.21
CA GLY A 259 -15.74 9.56 10.03
C GLY A 259 -15.43 8.93 11.39
N LYS A 260 -14.79 7.75 11.39
CA LYS A 260 -14.44 7.00 12.60
C LYS A 260 -13.26 7.56 13.39
N ALA A 261 -12.45 8.41 12.78
CA ALA A 261 -11.32 9.03 13.45
C ALA A 261 -11.77 9.99 14.55
N GLY A 262 -11.15 9.92 15.73
CA GLY A 262 -11.29 10.90 16.81
C GLY A 262 -10.20 11.97 16.76
N VAL A 263 -9.13 11.75 15.99
CA VAL A 263 -8.06 12.72 15.71
C VAL A 263 -7.66 12.67 14.23
N ILE A 264 -7.43 13.82 13.64
CA ILE A 264 -7.03 13.96 12.23
C ILE A 264 -5.71 14.72 12.17
N LEU A 265 -4.70 14.13 11.52
CA LEU A 265 -3.44 14.81 11.19
C LEU A 265 -3.66 15.66 9.94
N VAL A 266 -3.58 16.98 10.08
CA VAL A 266 -3.91 17.94 9.02
C VAL A 266 -2.69 18.72 8.60
N LEU A 267 -2.36 18.69 7.31
CA LEU A 267 -1.35 19.57 6.71
C LEU A 267 -2.00 20.87 6.25
N ALA A 268 -1.51 22.01 6.77
CA ALA A 268 -2.06 23.34 6.49
C ALA A 268 -0.96 24.37 6.24
N ARG A 269 -1.30 25.44 5.55
CA ARG A 269 -0.41 26.55 5.23
C ARG A 269 -0.46 27.61 6.34
N THR A 270 0.65 27.76 7.05
CA THR A 270 0.85 28.78 8.09
C THR A 270 1.55 30.03 7.54
N ASP A 271 2.36 29.88 6.48
CA ASP A 271 3.03 31.01 5.82
C ASP A 271 2.80 30.94 4.29
N PRO A 272 1.96 31.83 3.73
CA PRO A 272 1.70 31.87 2.28
C PRO A 272 2.88 32.42 1.46
N ASP A 273 3.78 33.19 2.09
CA ASP A 273 4.89 33.85 1.44
C ASP A 273 6.21 33.06 1.47
N ALA A 274 6.23 31.93 2.18
CA ALA A 274 7.41 31.09 2.32
C ALA A 274 7.99 30.67 0.95
N ARG A 275 9.30 30.71 0.84
CA ARG A 275 10.06 30.28 -0.34
C ARG A 275 11.17 29.33 0.10
N PRO A 276 11.23 28.10 -0.43
CA PRO A 276 10.26 27.44 -1.32
C PRO A 276 8.90 27.16 -0.61
N PRO A 277 7.79 27.00 -1.35
CA PRO A 277 6.43 26.97 -0.80
C PRO A 277 6.19 25.92 0.29
N HIS A 278 6.86 24.77 0.22
CA HIS A 278 6.72 23.68 1.21
C HIS A 278 7.20 24.08 2.62
N ARG A 279 8.03 25.12 2.76
CA ARG A 279 8.48 25.66 4.07
C ARG A 279 7.39 26.45 4.80
N GLY A 280 6.31 26.79 4.13
CA GLY A 280 5.15 27.44 4.75
C GLY A 280 4.07 26.45 5.22
N LEU A 281 4.36 25.15 5.25
CA LEU A 281 3.41 24.12 5.64
C LEU A 281 3.69 23.59 7.04
N SER A 282 2.65 23.54 7.88
CA SER A 282 2.70 23.02 9.24
C SER A 282 1.70 21.88 9.43
N LEU A 283 1.92 21.05 10.43
CA LEU A 283 1.16 19.83 10.67
C LEU A 283 0.42 19.91 12.01
N PHE A 284 -0.88 19.67 12.01
CA PHE A 284 -1.77 19.85 13.15
C PHE A 284 -2.51 18.55 13.51
N LEU A 285 -2.76 18.35 14.80
CA LEU A 285 -3.68 17.32 15.29
C LEU A 285 -5.04 17.96 15.60
N VAL A 286 -6.04 17.64 14.81
CA VAL A 286 -7.41 18.15 14.95
C VAL A 286 -8.27 17.09 15.60
N GLU A 287 -8.74 17.36 16.82
CA GLU A 287 -9.61 16.46 17.57
C GLU A 287 -11.07 16.66 17.17
N LYS A 288 -11.82 15.56 17.04
CA LYS A 288 -13.26 15.58 16.83
C LYS A 288 -13.94 14.34 17.43
N ARG A 289 -15.25 14.33 17.49
CA ARG A 289 -16.00 13.13 17.85
C ARG A 289 -15.97 12.09 16.70
N SER A 290 -15.75 10.82 17.05
CA SER A 290 -15.90 9.69 16.14
C SER A 290 -17.38 9.49 15.76
N THR A 291 -17.65 9.02 14.53
CA THR A 291 -18.97 8.65 14.06
C THR A 291 -18.92 7.49 13.11
N ASN A 292 -20.01 6.70 13.05
CA ASN A 292 -20.22 5.65 12.07
C ASN A 292 -21.01 6.11 10.83
N GLU A 293 -21.32 7.40 10.77
CA GLU A 293 -22.09 7.96 9.67
C GLU A 293 -21.19 8.32 8.47
N GLN A 294 -21.75 8.24 7.27
CA GLN A 294 -21.08 8.66 6.04
C GLN A 294 -21.08 10.19 5.83
N ALA A 295 -21.72 10.95 6.71
CA ALA A 295 -21.64 12.40 6.79
C ALA A 295 -21.64 12.83 8.24
N PHE A 296 -20.92 13.93 8.55
CA PHE A 296 -20.89 14.48 9.90
C PHE A 296 -20.65 15.97 9.90
N GLU A 297 -21.10 16.59 11.00
CA GLU A 297 -20.78 17.96 11.38
C GLU A 297 -20.27 17.96 12.83
N TYR A 298 -19.19 18.64 13.05
CA TYR A 298 -18.59 18.84 14.36
C TYR A 298 -18.34 20.33 14.60
N THR A 299 -18.98 20.88 15.62
CA THR A 299 -18.85 22.30 15.99
C THR A 299 -18.15 22.41 17.34
N ALA A 300 -17.11 23.19 17.43
CA ALA A 300 -16.38 23.47 18.66
C ALA A 300 -15.73 24.86 18.62
N ARG A 301 -15.77 25.58 19.71
CA ARG A 301 -15.12 26.90 19.90
C ARG A 301 -15.40 27.89 18.77
N GLY A 302 -16.64 27.91 18.25
CA GLY A 302 -17.10 28.80 17.22
C GLY A 302 -16.80 28.36 15.78
N GLY A 303 -15.97 27.34 15.58
CA GLY A 303 -15.67 26.79 14.27
C GLY A 303 -16.47 25.53 13.96
N ARG A 304 -16.52 25.16 12.67
CA ARG A 304 -17.27 24.02 12.13
C ARG A 304 -16.42 23.15 11.21
N LEU A 305 -16.39 21.84 11.49
CA LEU A 305 -15.78 20.82 10.64
C LEU A 305 -16.87 19.92 10.09
N THR A 306 -17.01 19.88 8.77
CA THR A 306 -17.93 18.94 8.11
C THR A 306 -17.16 17.89 7.32
N GLY A 307 -17.74 16.70 7.18
CA GLY A 307 -17.20 15.64 6.35
C GLY A 307 -18.30 14.84 5.68
N ARG A 308 -18.05 14.43 4.43
CA ARG A 308 -18.96 13.57 3.66
C ARG A 308 -18.15 12.50 2.93
N ALA A 309 -18.58 11.25 3.06
CA ALA A 309 -17.97 10.13 2.35
C ALA A 309 -18.12 10.27 0.84
N ILE A 310 -17.06 9.99 0.10
CA ILE A 310 -17.03 10.00 -1.36
C ILE A 310 -17.45 8.60 -1.83
N PRO A 311 -18.51 8.46 -2.63
CA PRO A 311 -18.88 7.18 -3.23
C PRO A 311 -17.76 6.67 -4.15
N THR A 312 -17.33 5.43 -3.95
CA THR A 312 -16.25 4.80 -4.72
C THR A 312 -16.66 3.45 -5.28
N ILE A 313 -16.01 3.02 -6.37
CA ILE A 313 -16.28 1.72 -7.01
C ILE A 313 -15.72 0.54 -6.20
N GLY A 314 -14.68 0.76 -5.39
CA GLY A 314 -14.00 -0.21 -4.54
C GLY A 314 -13.44 0.46 -3.29
N TYR A 315 -12.62 -0.27 -2.51
CA TYR A 315 -12.04 0.23 -1.26
C TYR A 315 -13.10 0.64 -0.23
N ARG A 316 -14.27 0.00 -0.31
CA ARG A 316 -15.41 0.26 0.58
C ARG A 316 -15.14 -0.32 1.97
N GLY A 317 -15.66 0.33 2.99
CA GLY A 317 -15.38 0.06 4.41
C GLY A 317 -14.61 1.20 5.05
N MET A 318 -13.42 1.50 4.54
CA MET A 318 -12.60 2.61 5.06
C MET A 318 -13.18 3.99 4.76
N HIS A 319 -13.95 4.17 3.73
CA HIS A 319 -14.48 5.42 3.19
C HIS A 319 -13.48 6.57 3.22
N SER A 320 -13.37 7.26 2.10
CA SER A 320 -12.64 8.52 2.00
C SER A 320 -13.61 9.68 2.04
N PHE A 321 -13.27 10.77 2.70
CA PHE A 321 -14.15 11.88 2.94
C PHE A 321 -13.66 13.14 2.23
N GLU A 322 -14.63 13.92 1.73
CA GLU A 322 -14.46 15.37 1.54
C GLU A 322 -14.63 16.03 2.89
N MET A 323 -13.73 16.95 3.23
CA MET A 323 -13.69 17.64 4.50
C MET A 323 -13.71 19.14 4.27
N PHE A 324 -14.50 19.88 5.05
CA PHE A 324 -14.50 21.34 5.01
C PHE A 324 -14.26 21.90 6.41
N TYR A 325 -13.22 22.70 6.53
CA TYR A 325 -12.81 23.41 7.74
C TYR A 325 -13.27 24.85 7.62
N ASP A 326 -14.15 25.30 8.52
CA ASP A 326 -14.75 26.62 8.59
C ASP A 326 -14.42 27.19 9.97
N ASP A 327 -13.39 28.01 10.03
CA ASP A 327 -12.89 28.62 11.25
C ASP A 327 -12.58 27.61 12.40
N VAL A 328 -12.07 26.43 12.05
CA VAL A 328 -11.81 25.34 13.02
C VAL A 328 -10.66 25.70 13.93
N PHE A 329 -10.92 25.86 15.23
CA PHE A 329 -9.89 26.18 16.22
C PHE A 329 -9.05 24.96 16.56
N VAL A 330 -7.71 25.13 16.53
CA VAL A 330 -6.72 24.14 16.96
C VAL A 330 -5.78 24.77 17.98
N PRO A 331 -5.66 24.25 19.21
CA PRO A 331 -4.78 24.81 20.24
C PRO A 331 -3.31 24.68 19.86
N ASP A 332 -2.46 25.56 20.38
CA ASP A 332 -1.02 25.58 20.13
C ASP A 332 -0.32 24.25 20.42
N GLU A 333 -0.76 23.55 21.45
CA GLU A 333 -0.23 22.25 21.85
C GLU A 333 -0.45 21.14 20.82
N ASN A 334 -1.37 21.35 19.87
CA ASN A 334 -1.68 20.42 18.78
C ASN A 334 -0.96 20.76 17.46
N LEU A 335 -0.14 21.80 17.38
CA LEU A 335 0.82 22.01 16.32
C LEU A 335 2.01 21.06 16.54
N ILE A 336 2.26 20.13 15.62
CA ILE A 336 3.36 19.15 15.75
C ILE A 336 4.71 19.87 15.87
N GLY A 337 5.43 19.58 16.97
CA GLY A 337 6.71 20.21 17.30
C GLY A 337 6.57 21.60 17.89
N GLY A 338 5.34 22.08 18.15
CA GLY A 338 5.10 23.43 18.66
C GLY A 338 5.71 24.49 17.74
N ARG A 339 6.20 25.59 18.32
CA ARG A 339 6.84 26.68 17.54
C ARG A 339 8.01 26.22 16.67
N ALA A 340 8.80 25.27 17.14
CA ALA A 340 9.95 24.74 16.41
C ALA A 340 9.56 23.88 15.20
N GLY A 341 8.33 23.36 15.19
CA GLY A 341 7.76 22.56 14.11
C GLY A 341 7.03 23.37 13.03
N GLU A 342 6.78 24.66 13.27
CA GLU A 342 6.15 25.55 12.29
C GLU A 342 6.95 25.60 10.99
N GLY A 343 6.31 25.46 9.84
CA GLY A 343 6.95 25.39 8.52
C GLY A 343 7.66 24.07 8.19
N LYS A 344 7.63 23.08 9.09
CA LYS A 344 8.27 21.76 8.89
C LYS A 344 7.28 20.64 8.56
N GLY A 345 5.99 20.92 8.47
CA GLY A 345 4.94 19.93 8.25
C GLY A 345 5.12 19.09 7.00
N PHE A 346 5.64 19.69 5.92
CA PHE A 346 5.97 18.96 4.69
C PHE A 346 6.95 17.81 4.93
N TYR A 347 8.04 18.07 5.65
CA TYR A 347 9.09 17.09 5.89
C TYR A 347 8.57 15.92 6.75
N PHE A 348 7.82 16.22 7.81
CA PHE A 348 7.22 15.20 8.67
C PHE A 348 6.21 14.31 7.91
N THR A 349 5.43 14.92 7.00
CA THR A 349 4.50 14.21 6.13
C THR A 349 5.22 13.28 5.15
N MET A 350 6.27 13.76 4.49
CA MET A 350 7.00 12.97 3.49
C MET A 350 7.68 11.73 4.09
N ARG A 351 8.20 11.84 5.31
CA ARG A 351 8.78 10.68 6.03
C ARG A 351 7.72 9.63 6.37
N GLY A 352 6.54 10.05 6.82
CA GLY A 352 5.42 9.15 7.07
C GLY A 352 4.97 8.39 5.81
N PHE A 353 5.03 9.04 4.65
CA PHE A 353 4.61 8.43 3.38
C PHE A 353 5.56 7.36 2.83
N ALA A 354 6.82 7.30 3.26
CA ALA A 354 7.72 6.24 2.82
C ALA A 354 7.26 4.87 3.31
N GLY A 355 6.88 4.75 4.59
CA GLY A 355 6.25 3.54 5.14
C GLY A 355 4.92 3.21 4.46
N GLY A 356 4.08 4.23 4.20
CA GLY A 356 2.81 4.06 3.49
C GLY A 356 2.95 3.46 2.08
N ARG A 357 4.02 3.81 1.35
CA ARG A 357 4.31 3.20 0.03
C ARG A 357 4.64 1.73 0.15
N LEU A 358 5.48 1.36 1.10
CA LEU A 358 5.84 -0.04 1.35
C LEU A 358 4.62 -0.86 1.77
N GLN A 359 3.78 -0.34 2.67
CA GLN A 359 2.51 -0.98 3.01
C GLN A 359 1.58 -1.11 1.79
N THR A 360 1.61 -0.14 0.85
CA THR A 360 0.80 -0.25 -0.36
C THR A 360 1.26 -1.39 -1.26
N ALA A 361 2.57 -1.66 -1.35
CA ALA A 361 3.09 -2.84 -2.01
C ALA A 361 2.61 -4.14 -1.33
N ALA A 362 2.62 -4.18 0.01
CA ALA A 362 2.12 -5.31 0.78
C ALA A 362 0.60 -5.53 0.58
N ARG A 363 -0.20 -4.45 0.54
CA ARG A 363 -1.63 -4.51 0.21
C ARG A 363 -1.85 -5.14 -1.16
N ALA A 364 -1.10 -4.69 -2.17
CA ALA A 364 -1.17 -5.22 -3.53
C ALA A 364 -0.84 -6.73 -3.54
N THR A 365 0.19 -7.15 -2.82
CA THR A 365 0.58 -8.56 -2.70
C THR A 365 -0.53 -9.39 -2.04
N GLY A 366 -1.14 -8.90 -0.96
CA GLY A 366 -2.27 -9.58 -0.31
C GLY A 366 -3.49 -9.75 -1.22
N VAL A 367 -3.86 -8.68 -1.95
CA VAL A 367 -4.96 -8.73 -2.92
C VAL A 367 -4.65 -9.68 -4.08
N MET A 368 -3.41 -9.67 -4.61
CA MET A 368 -2.98 -10.61 -5.65
C MET A 368 -3.05 -12.05 -5.17
N GLN A 369 -2.61 -12.35 -3.95
CA GLN A 369 -2.68 -13.69 -3.38
C GLN A 369 -4.12 -14.17 -3.28
N ALA A 370 -5.04 -13.33 -2.77
CA ALA A 370 -6.46 -13.66 -2.70
C ALA A 370 -7.08 -13.94 -4.07
N ALA A 371 -6.69 -13.15 -5.08
CA ALA A 371 -7.16 -13.33 -6.45
C ALA A 371 -6.64 -14.63 -7.07
N LEU A 372 -5.37 -14.98 -6.85
CA LEU A 372 -4.76 -16.24 -7.29
C LEU A 372 -5.43 -17.45 -6.61
N ASP A 373 -5.57 -17.42 -5.28
CA ASP A 373 -6.21 -18.48 -4.50
C ASP A 373 -7.64 -18.77 -5.02
N SER A 374 -8.42 -17.70 -5.23
CA SER A 374 -9.79 -17.80 -5.75
C SER A 374 -9.83 -18.35 -7.19
N ALA A 375 -8.92 -17.90 -8.04
CA ALA A 375 -8.86 -18.36 -9.43
C ALA A 375 -8.48 -19.85 -9.52
N ILE A 376 -7.53 -20.32 -8.73
CA ILE A 376 -7.14 -21.72 -8.67
C ILE A 376 -8.31 -22.58 -8.13
N ALA A 377 -8.93 -22.18 -7.02
CA ALA A 377 -10.06 -22.89 -6.43
C ALA A 377 -11.22 -23.04 -7.42
N HIS A 378 -11.53 -21.97 -8.18
CA HIS A 378 -12.55 -22.04 -9.22
C HIS A 378 -12.15 -22.96 -10.37
N ALA A 379 -10.92 -22.83 -10.87
CA ALA A 379 -10.47 -23.56 -12.06
C ALA A 379 -10.31 -25.08 -11.82
N THR A 380 -10.06 -25.51 -10.59
CA THR A 380 -9.94 -26.94 -10.20
C THR A 380 -11.29 -27.61 -10.00
N THR A 381 -12.38 -26.86 -9.94
CA THR A 381 -13.74 -27.40 -9.77
C THR A 381 -14.62 -27.19 -11.00
N ARG A 382 -14.34 -26.18 -11.82
CA ARG A 382 -15.15 -25.86 -13.00
C ARG A 382 -14.76 -26.69 -14.20
N MET A 383 -15.74 -27.47 -14.70
CA MET A 383 -15.60 -28.29 -15.92
C MET A 383 -16.02 -27.52 -17.16
N VAL A 384 -15.20 -27.57 -18.22
CA VAL A 384 -15.48 -27.05 -19.58
C VAL A 384 -14.90 -28.01 -20.59
N PHE A 385 -15.69 -28.41 -21.59
CA PHE A 385 -15.29 -29.43 -22.55
C PHE A 385 -14.80 -30.73 -21.88
N ASP A 386 -15.55 -31.20 -20.86
CA ASP A 386 -15.28 -32.41 -20.08
C ASP A 386 -13.93 -32.42 -19.33
N ARG A 387 -13.37 -31.27 -19.08
CA ARG A 387 -12.09 -31.08 -18.39
C ARG A 387 -12.14 -29.92 -17.41
N GLU A 388 -11.39 -30.02 -16.31
CA GLU A 388 -11.17 -28.89 -15.40
C GLU A 388 -10.47 -27.75 -16.12
N ILE A 389 -10.90 -26.50 -15.87
CA ILE A 389 -10.25 -25.30 -16.45
C ILE A 389 -8.74 -25.27 -16.08
N ALA A 390 -8.37 -25.72 -14.90
CA ALA A 390 -6.99 -25.79 -14.42
C ALA A 390 -6.07 -26.67 -15.28
N THR A 391 -6.63 -27.55 -16.14
CA THR A 391 -5.83 -28.44 -17.00
C THR A 391 -5.47 -27.84 -18.36
N PHE A 392 -6.09 -26.71 -18.76
CA PHE A 392 -5.81 -26.10 -20.06
C PHE A 392 -4.47 -25.36 -20.04
N PRO A 393 -3.62 -25.52 -21.07
CA PRO A 393 -2.29 -24.91 -21.11
C PRO A 393 -2.30 -23.39 -20.95
N LEU A 394 -3.29 -22.69 -21.51
CA LEU A 394 -3.40 -21.24 -21.38
C LEU A 394 -3.74 -20.83 -19.93
N THR A 395 -4.58 -21.57 -19.24
CA THR A 395 -4.91 -21.32 -17.83
C THR A 395 -3.70 -21.57 -16.93
N LEU A 396 -2.96 -22.66 -17.20
CA LEU A 396 -1.72 -22.95 -16.49
C LEU A 396 -0.67 -21.85 -16.72
N ALA A 397 -0.52 -21.34 -17.94
CA ALA A 397 0.38 -20.22 -18.21
C ALA A 397 -0.03 -18.93 -17.47
N LYS A 398 -1.34 -18.70 -17.27
CA LYS A 398 -1.82 -17.59 -16.44
C LYS A 398 -1.44 -17.82 -14.97
N PHE A 399 -1.66 -19.01 -14.41
CA PHE A 399 -1.27 -19.33 -13.04
C PHE A 399 0.24 -19.20 -12.81
N ALA A 400 1.07 -19.63 -13.75
CA ALA A 400 2.51 -19.45 -13.70
C ALA A 400 2.88 -17.97 -13.52
N ARG A 401 2.33 -17.09 -14.36
CA ARG A 401 2.58 -15.65 -14.29
C ARG A 401 2.00 -15.01 -13.03
N MET A 402 0.74 -15.30 -12.69
CA MET A 402 0.09 -14.79 -11.49
C MET A 402 0.91 -15.15 -10.24
N GLY A 403 1.30 -16.42 -10.10
CA GLY A 403 2.10 -16.88 -8.98
C GLY A 403 3.51 -16.29 -8.95
N ALA A 404 4.17 -16.18 -10.12
CA ALA A 404 5.47 -15.53 -10.22
C ALA A 404 5.39 -14.03 -9.80
N TYR A 405 4.35 -13.31 -10.20
CA TYR A 405 4.16 -11.91 -9.85
C TYR A 405 3.90 -11.71 -8.35
N VAL A 406 3.04 -12.55 -7.75
CA VAL A 406 2.82 -12.52 -6.29
C VAL A 406 4.12 -12.75 -5.56
N THR A 407 4.89 -13.79 -5.95
CA THR A 407 6.15 -14.16 -5.29
C THR A 407 7.22 -13.07 -5.48
N ALA A 408 7.33 -12.48 -6.67
CA ALA A 408 8.27 -11.40 -6.96
C ALA A 408 7.97 -10.14 -6.14
N CYS A 409 6.71 -9.72 -6.11
CA CYS A 409 6.28 -8.55 -5.34
C CYS A 409 6.47 -8.76 -3.84
N ARG A 410 6.15 -9.95 -3.31
CA ARG A 410 6.39 -10.31 -1.90
C ARG A 410 7.88 -10.29 -1.57
N SER A 411 8.71 -10.92 -2.39
CA SER A 411 10.16 -10.98 -2.18
C SER A 411 10.79 -9.59 -2.18
N LEU A 412 10.44 -8.74 -3.15
CA LEU A 412 10.91 -7.35 -3.19
C LEU A 412 10.41 -6.56 -1.97
N THR A 413 9.13 -6.66 -1.62
CA THR A 413 8.53 -5.91 -0.51
C THR A 413 9.19 -6.28 0.82
N TYR A 414 9.46 -7.57 1.06
CA TYR A 414 10.12 -8.04 2.28
C TYR A 414 11.60 -7.62 2.32
N ALA A 415 12.32 -7.70 1.21
CA ALA A 415 13.71 -7.24 1.13
C ALA A 415 13.82 -5.72 1.38
N VAL A 416 12.89 -4.93 0.83
CA VAL A 416 12.84 -3.49 1.07
C VAL A 416 12.48 -3.19 2.53
N ALA A 417 11.56 -3.94 3.14
CA ALA A 417 11.22 -3.79 4.55
C ALA A 417 12.46 -3.97 5.44
N GLN A 418 13.23 -5.04 5.23
CA GLN A 418 14.48 -5.30 5.96
C GLN A 418 15.54 -4.20 5.73
N SER A 419 15.62 -3.68 4.50
CA SER A 419 16.52 -2.54 4.20
C SER A 419 16.09 -1.28 4.94
N MET A 420 14.77 -1.00 5.03
CA MET A 420 14.25 0.16 5.77
C MET A 420 14.53 0.05 7.27
N ASP A 421 14.44 -1.15 7.85
CA ASP A 421 14.78 -1.40 9.26
C ASP A 421 16.28 -1.14 9.55
N SER A 422 17.12 -1.19 8.50
CA SER A 422 18.55 -0.83 8.55
C SER A 422 18.84 0.63 8.14
N GLY A 423 17.82 1.46 7.94
CA GLY A 423 17.94 2.89 7.61
C GLY A 423 18.03 3.23 6.12
N GLY A 424 17.88 2.25 5.22
CA GLY A 424 17.86 2.41 3.76
C GLY A 424 16.46 2.28 3.14
N GLY A 425 16.38 1.90 1.86
CA GLY A 425 15.18 1.37 1.20
C GLY A 425 14.09 2.38 0.80
N GLN A 426 14.31 3.69 0.93
CA GLN A 426 13.25 4.69 0.69
C GLN A 426 12.87 4.84 -0.79
N VAL A 427 13.84 4.75 -1.69
CA VAL A 427 13.58 4.74 -3.15
C VAL A 427 13.02 3.39 -3.56
N GLU A 428 13.55 2.31 -2.99
CA GLU A 428 13.13 0.94 -3.22
C GLU A 428 11.68 0.70 -2.78
N ALA A 429 11.18 1.36 -1.73
CA ALA A 429 9.77 1.34 -1.35
C ALA A 429 8.87 1.89 -2.47
N SER A 430 9.36 2.88 -3.22
CA SER A 430 8.66 3.40 -4.40
C SER A 430 8.72 2.42 -5.59
N LEU A 431 9.83 1.69 -5.78
CA LEU A 431 9.93 0.62 -6.77
C LEU A 431 8.97 -0.54 -6.45
N ALA A 432 8.95 -1.00 -5.20
CA ALA A 432 8.05 -2.05 -4.75
C ALA A 432 6.58 -1.67 -4.96
N LYS A 433 6.19 -0.44 -4.57
CA LYS A 433 4.84 0.08 -4.78
C LYS A 433 4.48 0.16 -6.26
N LEU A 434 5.36 0.74 -7.08
CA LEU A 434 5.16 0.93 -8.51
C LEU A 434 4.89 -0.41 -9.21
N LEU A 435 5.69 -1.43 -8.92
CA LEU A 435 5.55 -2.76 -9.52
C LEU A 435 4.33 -3.51 -8.99
N ALA A 436 4.21 -3.64 -7.67
CA ALA A 436 3.16 -4.46 -7.06
C ALA A 436 1.76 -3.96 -7.38
N CYS A 437 1.53 -2.64 -7.37
CA CYS A 437 0.23 -2.07 -7.68
C CYS A 437 -0.18 -2.32 -9.14
N ARG A 438 0.77 -2.19 -10.06
CA ARG A 438 0.56 -2.44 -11.48
C ARG A 438 0.23 -3.91 -11.76
N LEU A 439 1.00 -4.83 -11.16
CA LEU A 439 0.78 -6.25 -11.32
C LEU A 439 -0.51 -6.73 -10.64
N ALA A 440 -0.93 -6.07 -9.55
CA ALA A 440 -2.20 -6.39 -8.90
C ALA A 440 -3.42 -6.20 -9.82
N GLU A 441 -3.43 -5.14 -10.62
CA GLU A 441 -4.51 -4.92 -11.60
C GLU A 441 -4.55 -6.07 -12.62
N TRP A 442 -3.40 -6.49 -13.12
CA TRP A 442 -3.32 -7.60 -14.08
C TRP A 442 -3.74 -8.94 -13.45
N VAL A 443 -3.24 -9.27 -12.25
CA VAL A 443 -3.56 -10.52 -11.55
C VAL A 443 -5.06 -10.61 -11.23
N CYS A 444 -5.66 -9.53 -10.74
CA CYS A 444 -7.08 -9.49 -10.44
C CYS A 444 -7.94 -9.58 -11.71
N ARG A 445 -7.51 -8.95 -12.83
CA ARG A 445 -8.14 -9.09 -14.14
C ARG A 445 -8.13 -10.54 -14.62
N GLU A 446 -6.98 -11.23 -14.51
CA GLU A 446 -6.89 -12.64 -14.95
C GLU A 446 -7.69 -13.57 -14.04
N ALA A 447 -7.73 -13.32 -12.74
CA ALA A 447 -8.60 -14.07 -11.83
C ALA A 447 -10.07 -13.92 -12.21
N MET A 448 -10.53 -12.71 -12.48
CA MET A 448 -11.88 -12.41 -12.94
C MET A 448 -12.18 -13.09 -14.29
N GLN A 449 -11.23 -13.07 -15.23
CA GLN A 449 -11.35 -13.72 -16.54
C GLN A 449 -11.48 -15.25 -16.42
N ILE A 450 -10.75 -15.89 -15.50
CA ILE A 450 -10.81 -17.33 -15.25
C ILE A 450 -12.19 -17.73 -14.70
N HIS A 451 -12.83 -16.88 -13.89
CA HIS A 451 -14.19 -17.10 -13.39
C HIS A 451 -15.28 -16.94 -14.48
N GLY A 452 -14.96 -16.33 -15.62
CA GLY A 452 -15.92 -16.06 -16.68
C GLY A 452 -17.04 -15.11 -16.22
N GLY A 453 -18.29 -15.39 -16.57
CA GLY A 453 -19.44 -14.57 -16.17
C GLY A 453 -19.63 -14.43 -14.67
N LEU A 454 -19.29 -15.47 -13.88
CA LEU A 454 -19.30 -15.39 -12.42
C LEU A 454 -18.31 -14.38 -11.89
N GLY A 455 -17.16 -14.19 -12.56
CA GLY A 455 -16.17 -13.18 -12.16
C GLY A 455 -16.67 -11.74 -12.30
N TYR A 456 -17.66 -11.51 -13.15
CA TYR A 456 -18.27 -10.19 -13.35
C TYR A 456 -19.47 -9.94 -12.41
N ALA A 457 -19.94 -10.97 -11.69
CA ALA A 457 -21.02 -10.86 -10.74
C ALA A 457 -20.52 -10.41 -9.36
N GLU A 458 -21.27 -9.53 -8.69
CA GLU A 458 -20.93 -9.02 -7.34
C GLU A 458 -20.95 -10.11 -6.25
N GLU A 459 -21.54 -11.28 -6.53
CA GLU A 459 -21.57 -12.40 -5.60
C GLU A 459 -20.23 -13.10 -5.42
N THR A 460 -19.27 -12.90 -6.36
CA THR A 460 -17.92 -13.45 -6.27
C THR A 460 -16.90 -12.41 -5.82
N ASP A 461 -15.98 -12.83 -4.97
CA ASP A 461 -14.97 -11.94 -4.41
C ASP A 461 -14.00 -11.35 -5.45
N VAL A 462 -13.82 -12.01 -6.60
CA VAL A 462 -12.88 -11.53 -7.63
C VAL A 462 -13.31 -10.22 -8.27
N SER A 463 -14.61 -9.92 -8.34
CA SER A 463 -15.13 -8.64 -8.79
C SER A 463 -14.68 -7.51 -7.86
N ARG A 464 -14.74 -7.75 -6.54
CA ARG A 464 -14.26 -6.82 -5.50
C ARG A 464 -12.74 -6.66 -5.58
N TYR A 465 -11.96 -7.74 -5.71
CA TYR A 465 -10.50 -7.65 -5.85
C TYR A 465 -10.08 -6.80 -7.04
N TYR A 466 -10.79 -6.89 -8.16
CA TYR A 466 -10.49 -6.11 -9.36
C TYR A 466 -10.68 -4.61 -9.15
N VAL A 467 -11.81 -4.19 -8.56
CA VAL A 467 -12.04 -2.75 -8.32
C VAL A 467 -11.18 -2.22 -7.17
N ASP A 468 -10.87 -3.05 -6.17
CA ASP A 468 -9.97 -2.71 -5.07
C ASP A 468 -8.51 -2.56 -5.56
N ALA A 469 -8.05 -3.41 -6.48
CA ALA A 469 -6.69 -3.34 -7.02
C ALA A 469 -6.42 -2.02 -7.73
N ARG A 470 -7.44 -1.44 -8.42
CA ARG A 470 -7.26 -0.22 -9.21
C ARG A 470 -6.82 0.99 -8.38
N VAL A 471 -7.30 1.14 -7.14
CA VAL A 471 -6.94 2.30 -6.32
C VAL A 471 -5.48 2.30 -5.89
N LEU A 472 -4.83 1.13 -5.84
CA LEU A 472 -3.47 0.96 -5.38
C LEU A 472 -2.44 1.73 -6.22
N SER A 473 -2.67 1.86 -7.53
CA SER A 473 -1.82 2.67 -8.43
C SER A 473 -2.07 4.18 -8.30
N ILE A 474 -3.18 4.59 -7.66
CA ILE A 474 -3.61 5.99 -7.58
C ILE A 474 -3.15 6.65 -6.27
N PHE A 475 -3.48 6.05 -5.11
CA PHE A 475 -3.22 6.64 -3.80
C PHE A 475 -1.79 6.39 -3.30
N GLU A 476 -1.39 7.03 -2.18
CA GLU A 476 -0.05 6.92 -1.56
C GLU A 476 1.11 7.22 -2.55
N GLY A 477 0.86 8.15 -3.46
CA GLY A 477 1.74 8.54 -4.57
C GLY A 477 1.32 7.89 -5.89
N ALA A 478 0.79 8.71 -6.80
CA ALA A 478 0.41 8.26 -8.13
C ALA A 478 1.59 7.62 -8.87
N GLU A 479 1.30 6.62 -9.70
CA GLU A 479 2.27 5.82 -10.44
C GLU A 479 3.29 6.69 -11.18
N GLU A 480 2.82 7.69 -11.93
CA GLU A 480 3.67 8.59 -12.71
C GLU A 480 4.54 9.47 -11.81
N THR A 481 4.01 9.92 -10.68
CA THR A 481 4.77 10.72 -9.71
C THR A 481 5.91 9.90 -9.11
N LEU A 482 5.66 8.65 -8.73
CA LEU A 482 6.70 7.77 -8.21
C LEU A 482 7.75 7.46 -9.26
N ALA A 483 7.32 7.11 -10.48
CA ALA A 483 8.22 6.76 -11.57
C ALA A 483 9.12 7.93 -11.98
N LEU A 484 8.56 9.14 -12.11
CA LEU A 484 9.28 10.29 -12.66
C LEU A 484 9.98 11.14 -11.58
N ARG A 485 9.29 11.43 -10.45
CA ARG A 485 9.79 12.38 -9.44
C ARG A 485 10.59 11.71 -8.33
N VAL A 486 10.43 10.40 -8.11
CA VAL A 486 11.18 9.67 -7.09
C VAL A 486 12.23 8.78 -7.75
N VAL A 487 11.81 7.75 -8.48
CA VAL A 487 12.72 6.78 -9.09
C VAL A 487 13.56 7.42 -10.19
N GLY A 488 12.91 8.12 -11.14
CA GLY A 488 13.60 8.79 -12.24
C GLY A 488 14.60 9.83 -11.77
N LYS A 489 14.24 10.63 -10.75
CA LYS A 489 15.17 11.58 -10.16
C LYS A 489 16.38 10.89 -9.52
N SER A 490 16.17 9.82 -8.75
CA SER A 490 17.27 9.06 -8.14
C SER A 490 18.21 8.42 -9.16
N MET A 491 17.71 8.07 -10.36
CA MET A 491 18.54 7.53 -11.45
C MET A 491 19.46 8.58 -12.09
N LEU A 492 19.07 9.86 -12.04
CA LEU A 492 19.87 10.97 -12.57
C LEU A 492 20.86 11.54 -11.55
N GLU A 493 20.69 11.27 -10.26
CA GLU A 493 21.55 11.76 -9.18
C GLU A 493 22.66 10.76 -8.78
N THR A 494 22.70 9.58 -9.43
CA THR A 494 23.65 8.48 -9.12
C THR A 494 24.92 8.51 -9.99
N ASP A 495 25.16 9.63 -10.73
CA ASP A 495 26.37 9.85 -11.53
C ASP A 495 27.44 10.62 -10.76
#